data_878536f7df5a0733fa18b7529b050710
#
_entry.id   878536f7df5a0733fa18b7529b050710
#
_cell.length_a   1.000
_cell.length_b   1.000
_cell.length_c   1.000
_cell.angle_alpha   90.00
_cell.angle_beta   90.00
_cell.angle_gamma   90.00
#
_symmetry.space_group_name_H-M   'P 1'
#
loop_
_entity.id
_entity.type
_entity.pdbx_description
1 polymer ?
#
loop_
_entity_poly.entity_id
_entity_poly.type
_entity_poly.pdbx_seq_one_letter_code
_entity_poly.pdbx_strand_id
1 'polypeptide(L)'
;VETLTQEFATGEGSRPNRERTVFVVGDKKQSIYSFQGADPAAFDKMKAHFRAAHKAIGKPFEATSLDHSFRSSQAILSVVDATFTGDQAAGMDAALTHIAFKDRMPGRVDLWPVIEAAKTEDHRPWYQPVDQPGEADHHVQMAQRIADQISRMIAHETIPVEDGNTAPTNAAGSQRGMS
;
A
#
# COMPACT_ATOMS: atom_id res chain seq x y z
N VAL A 1 1.93 -18.10 -17.89
CA VAL A 1 3.37 -17.78 -17.72
C VAL A 1 4.19 -19.03 -17.95
N GLU A 2 3.91 -20.14 -17.28
CA GLU A 2 4.65 -21.41 -17.37
C GLU A 2 4.82 -21.86 -18.82
N THR A 3 3.75 -21.95 -19.59
CA THR A 3 3.76 -22.35 -21.00
C THR A 3 4.65 -21.44 -21.86
N LEU A 4 4.65 -20.14 -21.60
CA LEU A 4 5.45 -19.16 -22.35
C LEU A 4 6.95 -19.23 -22.02
N THR A 5 7.30 -19.71 -20.83
CA THR A 5 8.69 -19.76 -20.35
C THR A 5 9.31 -21.15 -20.43
N GLN A 6 8.53 -22.15 -20.75
CA GLN A 6 9.00 -23.56 -20.83
C GLN A 6 10.14 -23.72 -21.84
N GLU A 7 10.08 -23.04 -22.98
CA GLU A 7 11.13 -23.06 -24.00
C GLU A 7 12.45 -22.44 -23.51
N PHE A 8 12.41 -21.53 -22.51
CA PHE A 8 13.63 -20.91 -21.98
C PHE A 8 14.48 -21.88 -21.17
N ALA A 9 13.84 -22.90 -20.59
CA ALA A 9 14.50 -23.92 -19.80
C ALA A 9 14.99 -25.10 -20.66
N THR A 10 14.30 -25.42 -21.77
CA THR A 10 14.64 -26.57 -22.63
C THR A 10 15.68 -26.23 -23.69
N GLY A 11 15.90 -24.98 -24.02
CA GLY A 11 16.85 -24.57 -25.06
C GLY A 11 16.40 -24.84 -26.50
N GLU A 12 15.21 -25.38 -26.70
CA GLU A 12 14.66 -25.82 -28.01
C GLU A 12 13.90 -24.72 -28.75
N GLY A 13 14.19 -23.46 -28.49
CA GLY A 13 13.53 -22.37 -29.21
C GLY A 13 14.13 -22.13 -30.60
N SER A 14 13.40 -21.41 -31.47
CA SER A 14 13.77 -21.07 -32.86
C SER A 14 15.11 -20.32 -33.03
N ARG A 15 15.80 -19.99 -31.95
CA ARG A 15 17.10 -19.31 -31.91
C ARG A 15 18.00 -19.94 -30.84
N PRO A 16 18.63 -21.07 -31.06
CA PRO A 16 19.35 -21.87 -30.06
C PRO A 16 20.58 -21.18 -29.47
N ASN A 17 21.14 -20.16 -30.11
CA ASN A 17 22.38 -19.50 -29.68
C ASN A 17 22.17 -18.18 -28.94
N ARG A 18 20.96 -17.84 -28.52
CA ARG A 18 20.69 -16.64 -27.70
C ARG A 18 20.45 -17.01 -26.25
N GLU A 19 21.24 -16.46 -25.37
CA GLU A 19 20.91 -16.47 -23.94
C GLU A 19 19.58 -15.72 -23.72
N ARG A 20 18.66 -16.43 -23.11
CA ARG A 20 17.35 -15.89 -22.78
C ARG A 20 17.26 -15.76 -21.26
N THR A 21 16.79 -14.63 -20.79
CA THR A 21 16.59 -14.34 -19.38
C THR A 21 15.12 -14.13 -19.11
N VAL A 22 14.68 -14.52 -17.93
CA VAL A 22 13.33 -14.26 -17.40
C VAL A 22 13.49 -13.35 -16.20
N PHE A 23 12.80 -12.23 -16.23
CA PHE A 23 12.71 -11.31 -15.11
C PHE A 23 11.27 -11.24 -14.65
N VAL A 24 11.04 -11.51 -13.38
CA VAL A 24 9.69 -11.47 -12.76
C VAL A 24 9.76 -10.57 -11.54
N VAL A 25 8.82 -9.64 -11.47
CA VAL A 25 8.63 -8.78 -10.30
C VAL A 25 7.18 -8.89 -9.84
N GLY A 26 6.98 -8.87 -8.54
CA GLY A 26 5.65 -8.92 -7.95
C GLY A 26 5.67 -8.51 -6.49
N ASP A 27 4.53 -8.10 -5.98
CA ASP A 27 4.32 -7.79 -4.59
C ASP A 27 3.03 -8.46 -4.09
N LYS A 28 3.18 -9.48 -3.25
CA LYS A 28 2.05 -10.23 -2.69
C LYS A 28 1.13 -9.36 -1.84
N LYS A 29 1.68 -8.32 -1.20
CA LYS A 29 0.92 -7.38 -0.36
C LYS A 29 -0.06 -6.52 -1.15
N GLN A 30 0.17 -6.37 -2.45
CA GLN A 30 -0.73 -5.65 -3.36
C GLN A 30 -1.76 -6.53 -4.05
N SER A 31 -1.93 -7.77 -3.59
CA SER A 31 -2.94 -8.68 -4.13
C SER A 31 -4.34 -8.30 -3.63
N ILE A 32 -5.01 -7.42 -4.37
CA ILE A 32 -6.35 -6.90 -4.05
C ILE A 32 -7.48 -7.58 -4.84
N TYR A 33 -7.17 -8.53 -5.72
CA TYR A 33 -8.13 -9.19 -6.61
C TYR A 33 -8.42 -10.64 -6.23
N SER A 34 -8.38 -10.98 -4.96
CA SER A 34 -8.69 -12.34 -4.49
C SER A 34 -10.10 -12.77 -4.90
N PHE A 35 -11.07 -11.85 -4.93
CA PHE A 35 -12.42 -12.07 -5.43
C PHE A 35 -12.50 -12.35 -6.94
N GLN A 36 -11.44 -12.08 -7.70
CA GLN A 36 -11.31 -12.41 -9.12
C GLN A 36 -10.35 -13.59 -9.36
N GLY A 37 -10.05 -14.37 -8.31
CA GLY A 37 -9.21 -15.55 -8.41
C GLY A 37 -7.70 -15.27 -8.37
N ALA A 38 -7.26 -14.09 -7.94
CA ALA A 38 -5.85 -13.84 -7.68
C ALA A 38 -5.40 -14.66 -6.46
N ASP A 39 -4.39 -15.50 -6.64
CA ASP A 39 -3.80 -16.33 -5.61
C ASP A 39 -2.38 -15.83 -5.27
N PRO A 40 -2.17 -15.16 -4.12
CA PRO A 40 -0.85 -14.74 -3.68
C PRO A 40 0.13 -15.90 -3.52
N ALA A 41 -0.35 -17.09 -3.18
CA ALA A 41 0.47 -18.29 -3.05
C ALA A 41 1.02 -18.77 -4.40
N ALA A 42 0.39 -18.41 -5.50
CA ALA A 42 0.89 -18.73 -6.84
C ALA A 42 2.26 -18.10 -7.10
N PHE A 43 2.55 -16.94 -6.51
CA PHE A 43 3.87 -16.30 -6.63
C PHE A 43 4.97 -17.18 -6.06
N ASP A 44 4.78 -17.74 -4.88
CA ASP A 44 5.78 -18.63 -4.24
C ASP A 44 5.91 -19.94 -4.99
N LYS A 45 4.81 -20.52 -5.47
CA LYS A 45 4.82 -21.74 -6.29
C LYS A 45 5.62 -21.51 -7.58
N MET A 46 5.40 -20.39 -8.26
CA MET A 46 6.14 -20.06 -9.48
C MET A 46 7.61 -19.78 -9.20
N LYS A 47 7.94 -19.08 -8.12
CA LYS A 47 9.32 -18.86 -7.68
C LYS A 47 10.06 -20.18 -7.43
N ALA A 48 9.41 -21.13 -6.73
CA ALA A 48 9.97 -22.45 -6.49
C ALA A 48 10.14 -23.25 -7.77
N HIS A 49 9.15 -23.21 -8.66
CA HIS A 49 9.19 -23.86 -9.97
C HIS A 49 10.38 -23.37 -10.82
N PHE A 50 10.53 -22.06 -11.00
CA PHE A 50 11.64 -21.49 -11.77
C PHE A 50 13.00 -21.77 -11.15
N ARG A 51 13.09 -21.73 -9.82
CA ARG A 51 14.32 -22.10 -9.11
C ARG A 51 14.72 -23.56 -9.40
N ALA A 52 13.77 -24.49 -9.35
CA ALA A 52 14.01 -25.89 -9.64
C ALA A 52 14.40 -26.11 -11.10
N ALA A 53 13.70 -25.48 -12.03
CA ALA A 53 13.99 -25.56 -13.47
C ALA A 53 15.40 -25.04 -13.80
N HIS A 54 15.79 -23.88 -13.27
CA HIS A 54 17.12 -23.32 -13.48
C HIS A 54 18.22 -24.19 -12.87
N LYS A 55 17.99 -24.75 -11.67
CA LYS A 55 18.91 -25.67 -11.03
C LYS A 55 19.13 -26.91 -11.89
N ALA A 56 18.09 -27.47 -12.49
CA ALA A 56 18.16 -28.68 -13.32
C ALA A 56 19.05 -28.49 -14.56
N ILE A 57 19.12 -27.29 -15.11
CA ILE A 57 19.93 -26.95 -16.30
C ILE A 57 21.24 -26.23 -15.95
N GLY A 58 21.60 -26.13 -14.67
CA GLY A 58 22.83 -25.49 -14.21
C GLY A 58 22.90 -23.98 -14.46
N LYS A 59 21.73 -23.31 -14.67
CA LYS A 59 21.67 -21.84 -14.83
C LYS A 59 21.48 -21.13 -13.50
N PRO A 60 22.01 -19.92 -13.34
CA PRO A 60 21.83 -19.14 -12.15
C PRO A 60 20.34 -18.76 -11.96
N PHE A 61 19.90 -18.72 -10.73
CA PHE A 61 18.60 -18.20 -10.32
C PHE A 61 18.81 -17.25 -9.14
N GLU A 62 18.47 -16.00 -9.35
CA GLU A 62 18.56 -14.99 -8.30
C GLU A 62 17.16 -14.59 -7.84
N ALA A 63 17.01 -14.38 -6.54
CA ALA A 63 15.78 -13.88 -5.94
C ALA A 63 16.17 -12.79 -4.94
N THR A 64 15.84 -11.58 -5.29
CA THR A 64 16.14 -10.38 -4.49
C THR A 64 14.87 -9.82 -3.90
N SER A 65 14.93 -9.41 -2.64
CA SER A 65 13.88 -8.67 -1.95
C SER A 65 14.12 -7.17 -2.10
N LEU A 66 13.05 -6.41 -2.24
CA LEU A 66 13.08 -4.95 -2.31
C LEU A 66 12.57 -4.40 -0.97
N ASP A 67 13.48 -4.17 -0.04
CA ASP A 67 13.14 -3.86 1.35
C ASP A 67 13.01 -2.35 1.59
N HIS A 68 13.52 -1.52 0.66
CA HIS A 68 13.51 -0.06 0.81
C HIS A 68 12.26 0.58 0.18
N SER A 69 11.60 1.40 0.98
CA SER A 69 10.50 2.27 0.53
C SER A 69 11.03 3.66 0.17
N PHE A 70 10.81 4.08 -1.07
CA PHE A 70 11.21 5.41 -1.56
C PHE A 70 10.14 6.48 -1.32
N ARG A 71 8.93 6.09 -0.93
CA ARG A 71 7.76 6.98 -0.82
C ARG A 71 7.37 7.32 0.61
N SER A 72 7.67 6.44 1.56
CA SER A 72 7.18 6.56 2.93
C SER A 72 8.31 6.84 3.90
N SER A 73 8.03 7.66 4.90
CA SER A 73 8.95 7.89 6.02
C SER A 73 8.99 6.68 6.95
N GLN A 74 10.05 6.57 7.73
CA GLN A 74 10.21 5.47 8.69
C GLN A 74 9.08 5.45 9.75
N ALA A 75 8.54 6.61 10.13
CA ALA A 75 7.44 6.70 11.08
C ALA A 75 6.18 5.96 10.56
N ILE A 76 5.86 6.11 9.28
CA ILE A 76 4.72 5.42 8.65
C ILE A 76 5.01 3.92 8.54
N LEU A 77 6.20 3.55 8.09
CA LEU A 77 6.60 2.15 7.93
C LEU A 77 6.59 1.40 9.26
N SER A 78 7.06 2.04 10.34
CA SER A 78 7.05 1.44 11.67
C SER A 78 5.65 1.14 12.20
N VAL A 79 4.66 2.00 11.88
CA VAL A 79 3.25 1.74 12.23
C VAL A 79 2.71 0.55 11.44
N VAL A 80 3.05 0.46 10.17
CA VAL A 80 2.66 -0.69 9.32
C VAL A 80 3.26 -1.97 9.87
N ASP A 81 4.56 -1.98 10.17
CA ASP A 81 5.26 -3.16 10.71
C ASP A 81 4.70 -3.59 12.07
N ALA A 82 4.34 -2.62 12.93
CA ALA A 82 3.72 -2.90 14.23
C ALA A 82 2.27 -3.41 14.13
N THR A 83 1.55 -2.99 13.08
CA THR A 83 0.14 -3.37 12.87
C THR A 83 0.03 -4.78 12.30
N PHE A 84 0.86 -5.11 11.32
CA PHE A 84 0.80 -6.40 10.63
C PHE A 84 1.73 -7.42 11.29
N THR A 85 1.33 -7.90 12.46
CA THR A 85 2.04 -8.93 13.23
C THR A 85 1.13 -10.14 13.48
N GLY A 86 1.71 -11.30 13.74
CA GLY A 86 0.94 -12.52 14.04
C GLY A 86 -0.03 -12.89 12.93
N ASP A 87 -1.29 -13.11 13.28
CA ASP A 87 -2.34 -13.54 12.35
C ASP A 87 -2.66 -12.50 11.28
N GLN A 88 -2.49 -11.21 11.58
CA GLN A 88 -2.69 -10.12 10.61
C GLN A 88 -1.61 -10.12 9.51
N ALA A 89 -0.49 -10.77 9.74
CA ALA A 89 0.57 -10.95 8.73
C ALA A 89 0.38 -12.19 7.86
N ALA A 90 -0.73 -12.90 8.00
CA ALA A 90 -0.99 -14.12 7.22
C ALA A 90 -0.93 -13.84 5.71
N GLY A 91 -0.11 -14.62 4.99
CA GLY A 91 0.13 -14.43 3.55
C GLY A 91 1.21 -13.42 3.20
N MET A 92 1.81 -12.75 4.18
CA MET A 92 3.03 -11.95 4.00
C MET A 92 4.27 -12.77 4.32
N ASP A 93 5.41 -12.37 3.78
CA ASP A 93 6.69 -13.01 4.14
C ASP A 93 7.03 -12.67 5.60
N ALA A 94 7.34 -13.66 6.40
CA ALA A 94 7.40 -13.63 7.87
C ALA A 94 8.49 -12.70 8.49
N ALA A 95 9.24 -11.95 7.72
CA ALA A 95 10.34 -11.12 8.18
C ALA A 95 10.44 -9.79 7.41
N LEU A 96 9.30 -9.18 7.08
CA LEU A 96 9.32 -7.90 6.39
C LEU A 96 9.50 -6.77 7.39
N THR A 97 10.72 -6.29 7.53
CA THR A 97 10.99 -4.98 8.11
C THR A 97 11.12 -3.98 6.96
N HIS A 98 10.26 -2.99 6.93
CA HIS A 98 10.32 -1.96 5.92
C HIS A 98 11.38 -0.92 6.32
N ILE A 99 12.20 -0.52 5.36
CA ILE A 99 13.26 0.47 5.56
C ILE A 99 12.94 1.68 4.70
N ALA A 100 12.90 2.86 5.29
CA ALA A 100 12.78 4.10 4.53
C ALA A 100 14.11 4.38 3.80
N PHE A 101 14.05 4.61 2.49
CA PHE A 101 15.24 5.06 1.75
C PHE A 101 15.68 6.46 2.20
N LYS A 102 14.70 7.31 2.51
CA LYS A 102 14.92 8.65 3.06
C LYS A 102 14.74 8.60 4.58
N ASP A 103 15.78 8.24 5.28
CA ASP A 103 15.82 8.04 6.74
C ASP A 103 15.45 9.29 7.55
N ARG A 104 15.75 10.48 7.01
CA ARG A 104 15.48 11.79 7.62
C ARG A 104 14.12 12.37 7.24
N MET A 105 13.36 11.70 6.38
CA MET A 105 12.05 12.18 5.99
C MET A 105 11.11 12.14 7.20
N PRO A 106 10.61 13.29 7.64
CA PRO A 106 9.68 13.32 8.75
C PRO A 106 8.34 12.65 8.39
N GLY A 107 7.67 12.10 9.38
CA GLY A 107 6.37 11.48 9.20
C GLY A 107 5.57 11.51 10.47
N ARG A 108 4.26 11.53 10.33
CA ARG A 108 3.30 11.50 11.42
C ARG A 108 2.15 10.56 11.07
N VAL A 109 1.73 9.78 12.04
CA VAL A 109 0.53 8.95 11.95
C VAL A 109 -0.36 9.27 13.13
N ASP A 110 -1.58 9.67 12.87
CA ASP A 110 -2.57 9.98 13.89
C ASP A 110 -3.67 8.92 13.87
N LEU A 111 -3.93 8.30 15.01
CA LEU A 111 -5.04 7.38 15.18
C LEU A 111 -6.19 8.11 15.88
N TRP A 112 -7.32 8.19 15.18
CA TRP A 112 -8.50 8.83 15.76
C TRP A 112 -9.43 7.80 16.41
N PRO A 113 -10.06 8.15 17.52
CA PRO A 113 -11.03 7.27 18.15
C PRO A 113 -12.23 7.04 17.22
N VAL A 114 -12.73 5.83 17.28
CA VAL A 114 -13.93 5.42 16.54
C VAL A 114 -15.15 6.22 17.04
N ILE A 115 -16.00 6.65 16.14
CA ILE A 115 -17.31 7.22 16.46
C ILE A 115 -18.30 6.07 16.38
N GLU A 116 -18.85 5.70 17.54
CA GLU A 116 -19.82 4.62 17.61
C GLU A 116 -21.17 5.04 16.99
N ALA A 117 -21.79 4.12 16.28
CA ALA A 117 -23.14 4.32 15.79
C ALA A 117 -24.10 4.41 16.99
N ALA A 118 -24.80 5.52 17.12
CA ALA A 118 -25.86 5.63 18.12
C ALA A 118 -26.93 4.58 17.83
N LYS A 119 -27.29 3.78 18.85
CA LYS A 119 -28.48 2.91 18.77
C LYS A 119 -29.71 3.80 18.85
N THR A 120 -30.07 4.40 17.75
CA THR A 120 -31.32 5.17 17.64
C THR A 120 -32.45 4.17 17.40
N GLU A 121 -33.37 4.05 18.33
CA GLU A 121 -34.70 3.52 18.01
C GLU A 121 -35.29 4.47 16.99
N ASP A 122 -35.71 3.92 15.86
CA ASP A 122 -36.20 4.70 14.72
C ASP A 122 -37.61 5.24 15.04
N HIS A 123 -37.67 6.35 15.79
CA HIS A 123 -38.90 7.08 16.09
C HIS A 123 -39.27 8.09 15.00
N ARG A 124 -38.68 7.93 13.80
CA ARG A 124 -38.98 8.82 12.68
C ARG A 124 -40.40 8.67 12.22
N PRO A 125 -41.13 9.76 11.96
CA PRO A 125 -42.43 9.72 11.36
C PRO A 125 -42.38 8.97 10.02
N TRP A 126 -43.39 8.18 9.70
CA TRP A 126 -43.45 7.33 8.50
C TRP A 126 -43.28 8.07 7.16
N TYR A 127 -43.46 9.38 7.14
CA TYR A 127 -43.32 10.24 5.96
C TYR A 127 -41.89 10.79 5.77
N GLN A 128 -40.97 10.58 6.71
CA GLN A 128 -39.59 10.98 6.53
C GLN A 128 -38.80 9.92 5.76
N PRO A 129 -38.00 10.31 4.75
CA PRO A 129 -37.18 9.38 4.02
C PRO A 129 -36.22 8.66 4.98
N VAL A 130 -36.15 7.33 4.86
CA VAL A 130 -35.30 6.47 5.70
C VAL A 130 -33.82 6.72 5.45
N ASP A 131 -33.49 7.25 4.29
CA ASP A 131 -32.13 7.40 3.78
C ASP A 131 -31.47 8.76 4.13
N GLN A 132 -32.17 9.63 4.87
CA GLN A 132 -31.56 10.89 5.28
C GLN A 132 -30.82 10.73 6.60
N PRO A 133 -29.46 10.79 6.58
CA PRO A 133 -28.69 10.76 7.82
C PRO A 133 -29.01 12.00 8.66
N GLY A 134 -29.36 11.77 9.93
CA GLY A 134 -29.55 12.86 10.89
C GLY A 134 -28.21 13.44 11.37
N GLU A 135 -28.23 14.61 12.01
CA GLU A 135 -27.02 15.23 12.58
C GLU A 135 -26.30 14.32 13.60
N ALA A 136 -27.03 13.43 14.25
CA ALA A 136 -26.49 12.44 15.18
C ALA A 136 -25.91 11.21 14.50
N ASP A 137 -25.99 11.10 13.17
CA ASP A 137 -25.43 9.99 12.42
C ASP A 137 -23.90 9.99 12.54
N HIS A 138 -23.32 8.84 12.84
CA HIS A 138 -21.87 8.69 13.03
C HIS A 138 -21.06 9.05 11.77
N HIS A 139 -21.62 8.86 10.56
CA HIS A 139 -20.97 9.28 9.33
C HIS A 139 -20.94 10.80 9.20
N VAL A 140 -22.02 11.51 9.56
CA VAL A 140 -22.10 12.97 9.56
C VAL A 140 -21.11 13.55 10.59
N GLN A 141 -21.07 12.98 11.80
CA GLN A 141 -20.11 13.39 12.83
C GLN A 141 -18.67 13.17 12.37
N MET A 142 -18.38 12.04 11.73
CA MET A 142 -17.04 11.76 11.17
C MET A 142 -16.69 12.76 10.09
N ALA A 143 -17.60 13.02 9.14
CA ALA A 143 -17.38 13.98 8.06
C ALA A 143 -17.10 15.38 8.62
N GLN A 144 -17.86 15.84 9.61
CA GLN A 144 -17.63 17.13 10.27
C GLN A 144 -16.26 17.17 10.95
N ARG A 145 -15.90 16.13 11.70
CA ARG A 145 -14.60 16.05 12.36
C ARG A 145 -13.43 16.10 11.38
N ILE A 146 -13.56 15.41 10.23
CA ILE A 146 -12.57 15.46 9.17
C ILE A 146 -12.45 16.88 8.61
N ALA A 147 -13.58 17.53 8.31
CA ALA A 147 -13.60 18.89 7.76
C ALA A 147 -12.96 19.90 8.72
N ASP A 148 -13.29 19.81 10.01
CA ASP A 148 -12.73 20.68 11.04
C ASP A 148 -11.21 20.45 11.21
N GLN A 149 -10.77 19.20 11.12
CA GLN A 149 -9.35 18.89 11.20
C GLN A 149 -8.59 19.41 9.98
N ILE A 150 -9.13 19.22 8.78
CA ILE A 150 -8.53 19.77 7.56
C ILE A 150 -8.43 21.28 7.65
N SER A 151 -9.49 21.95 8.10
CA SER A 151 -9.50 23.42 8.27
C SER A 151 -8.43 23.88 9.24
N ARG A 152 -8.25 23.19 10.36
CA ARG A 152 -7.17 23.48 11.34
C ARG A 152 -5.78 23.26 10.77
N MET A 153 -5.59 22.15 10.05
CA MET A 153 -4.31 21.84 9.39
C MET A 153 -3.94 22.94 8.39
N ILE A 154 -4.89 23.36 7.55
CA ILE A 154 -4.66 24.42 6.57
C ILE A 154 -4.31 25.75 7.23
N ALA A 155 -4.95 26.08 8.35
CA ALA A 155 -4.77 27.36 9.02
C ALA A 155 -3.52 27.43 9.90
N HIS A 156 -3.10 26.32 10.51
CA HIS A 156 -2.17 26.36 11.63
C HIS A 156 -1.00 25.36 11.55
N GLU A 157 -1.08 24.36 10.65
CA GLU A 157 -0.03 23.37 10.55
C GLU A 157 0.88 23.63 9.35
N THR A 158 2.10 23.12 9.43
CA THR A 158 3.09 23.13 8.36
C THR A 158 3.51 21.71 8.05
N ILE A 159 3.79 21.43 6.79
CA ILE A 159 4.31 20.13 6.37
C ILE A 159 5.83 20.18 6.51
N PRO A 160 6.43 19.36 7.37
CA PRO A 160 7.89 19.27 7.42
C PRO A 160 8.43 18.69 6.13
N VAL A 161 9.52 19.23 5.63
CA VAL A 161 10.25 18.75 4.45
C VAL A 161 11.57 18.13 4.85
N GLU A 162 12.14 17.33 3.95
CA GLU A 162 13.33 16.52 4.20
C GLU A 162 14.55 17.34 4.71
N ASP A 163 14.66 18.59 4.31
CA ASP A 163 15.78 19.47 4.68
C ASP A 163 15.64 20.13 6.07
N GLY A 164 14.68 19.70 6.89
CA GLY A 164 14.39 20.31 8.19
C GLY A 164 13.68 21.66 8.11
N ASN A 165 13.38 22.14 6.91
CA ASN A 165 12.53 23.29 6.67
C ASN A 165 11.05 22.88 6.74
N THR A 166 10.19 23.85 7.00
CA THR A 166 8.73 23.65 6.99
C THR A 166 8.12 24.38 5.81
N ALA A 167 7.31 23.68 5.02
CA ALA A 167 6.52 24.31 3.96
C ALA A 167 5.14 24.67 4.50
N PRO A 168 4.61 25.87 4.20
CA PRO A 168 3.25 26.24 4.59
C PRO A 168 2.24 25.34 3.87
N THR A 169 1.22 24.92 4.58
CA THR A 169 0.14 24.04 4.06
C THR A 169 -0.64 24.73 2.89
N ASN A 170 -0.53 26.04 2.77
CA ASN A 170 -1.25 26.88 1.78
C ASN A 170 -0.46 27.22 0.52
N ALA A 171 0.56 26.45 0.16
CA ALA A 171 1.36 26.72 -1.04
C ALA A 171 0.59 26.65 -2.39
N ALA A 172 -0.71 26.35 -2.37
CA ALA A 172 -1.56 26.32 -3.57
C ALA A 172 -2.15 27.69 -3.97
N GLY A 173 -1.83 28.77 -3.30
CA GLY A 173 -2.57 30.04 -3.43
C GLY A 173 -1.76 31.30 -3.61
N SER A 174 -0.50 31.30 -4.04
CA SER A 174 0.18 32.58 -4.29
C SER A 174 1.17 32.52 -5.44
N GLN A 175 0.89 33.44 -6.32
CA GLN A 175 1.71 34.10 -7.32
C GLN A 175 1.76 33.50 -8.73
N ARG A 176 0.73 33.79 -9.49
CA ARG A 176 0.94 34.37 -10.81
C ARG A 176 0.89 35.90 -10.67
N GLY A 177 2.00 36.46 -10.30
CA GLY A 177 2.27 37.89 -10.43
C GLY A 177 2.94 38.15 -11.78
N MET A 178 2.26 38.89 -12.62
CA MET A 178 2.73 39.42 -13.90
C MET A 178 3.98 40.29 -13.67
N SER A 179 4.96 40.09 -14.50
CA SER A 179 5.83 41.14 -15.08
C SER A 179 6.29 40.65 -16.43
#